data_207964f36f54ef8714d605561613290f
#
_entry.id   207964f36f54ef8714d605561613290f
#
_cell.length_a   1.000
_cell.length_b   1.000
_cell.length_c   1.000
_cell.angle_alpha   90.00
_cell.angle_beta   90.00
_cell.angle_gamma   90.00
#
_symmetry.space_group_name_H-M   'P 1'
#
loop_
_entity.id
_entity.type
_entity.pdbx_description
1 polymer ?
#
loop_
_entity_poly.entity_id
_entity_poly.type
_entity_poly.pdbx_seq_one_letter_code
_entity_poly.pdbx_strand_id
1 'polypeptide(L)'
;MDENIINEIQKTVNEYFIKTFYGLSGINICFVSCDKNDFQESTKYKKLREKIANKIEKSKFKKFDLQTQEPILSYDENITNQTLCKVCNMRKVKDEKAKEPCCELCDDFISLGKKLTTFKIDEIIKSDSIGIKFDDFICNLVIDEKIKSYVAKNQKGEILEFEDFSENSQGAEAIGILKADVDGMGLFLKKENNSVTDCFENFDLFSKTLDNFFSLHIPRKMEKDFKNTYTVFAGGDDLFLLGSWNVILELARFIESEFKRFVKSKDI
;
A
#
# COMPACT_ATOMS: atom_id res chain seq x y z
N MET A 1 25.06 -8.84 -10.14
CA MET A 1 25.06 -7.51 -9.49
C MET A 1 26.02 -7.59 -8.32
N ASP A 2 26.87 -6.60 -8.14
CA ASP A 2 27.88 -6.58 -7.05
C ASP A 2 27.16 -6.43 -5.70
N GLU A 3 27.51 -7.28 -4.72
CA GLU A 3 26.93 -7.24 -3.37
C GLU A 3 27.20 -5.90 -2.66
N ASN A 4 28.32 -5.26 -2.94
CA ASN A 4 28.65 -3.96 -2.38
C ASN A 4 27.66 -2.88 -2.82
N ILE A 5 27.30 -2.87 -4.12
CA ILE A 5 26.30 -1.93 -4.67
C ILE A 5 24.94 -2.13 -4.01
N ILE A 6 24.52 -3.40 -3.82
CA ILE A 6 23.23 -3.70 -3.19
C ILE A 6 23.21 -3.23 -1.73
N ASN A 7 24.30 -3.46 -1.00
CA ASN A 7 24.42 -3.01 0.39
C ASN A 7 24.42 -1.47 0.51
N GLU A 8 25.05 -0.78 -0.42
CA GLU A 8 25.03 0.68 -0.48
C GLU A 8 23.63 1.22 -0.77
N ILE A 9 22.92 0.64 -1.76
CA ILE A 9 21.51 0.96 -2.03
C ILE A 9 20.65 0.75 -0.78
N GLN A 10 20.79 -0.40 -0.12
CA GLN A 10 20.04 -0.71 1.10
C GLN A 10 20.28 0.32 2.19
N LYS A 11 21.55 0.69 2.42
CA LYS A 11 21.94 1.70 3.42
C LYS A 11 21.32 3.06 3.09
N THR A 12 21.50 3.53 1.85
CA THR A 12 20.98 4.83 1.40
C THR A 12 19.46 4.92 1.53
N VAL A 13 18.75 3.89 1.09
CA VAL A 13 17.28 3.84 1.19
C VAL A 13 16.83 3.82 2.65
N ASN A 14 17.48 3.02 3.51
CA ASN A 14 17.15 3.00 4.94
C ASN A 14 17.38 4.34 5.62
N GLU A 15 18.51 4.99 5.37
CA GLU A 15 18.83 6.31 5.92
C GLU A 15 17.81 7.35 5.50
N TYR A 16 17.39 7.32 4.22
CA TYR A 16 16.33 8.19 3.74
C TYR A 16 15.02 7.99 4.50
N PHE A 17 14.57 6.73 4.64
CA PHE A 17 13.33 6.42 5.36
C PHE A 17 13.40 6.83 6.84
N ILE A 18 14.52 6.57 7.50
CA ILE A 18 14.72 6.94 8.90
C ILE A 18 14.64 8.47 9.07
N LYS A 19 15.34 9.23 8.24
CA LYS A 19 15.34 10.69 8.30
C LYS A 19 13.98 11.28 7.95
N THR A 20 13.36 10.80 6.86
CA THR A 20 12.10 11.35 6.36
C THR A 20 10.92 11.02 7.29
N PHE A 21 10.88 9.82 7.85
CA PHE A 21 9.76 9.35 8.67
C PHE A 21 10.07 9.27 10.17
N TYR A 22 11.19 9.85 10.61
CA TYR A 22 11.61 9.85 12.01
C TYR A 22 11.62 8.44 12.64
N GLY A 23 12.02 7.44 11.87
CA GLY A 23 12.07 6.05 12.31
C GLY A 23 10.70 5.36 12.49
N LEU A 24 9.58 6.05 12.31
CA LEU A 24 8.24 5.44 12.39
C LEU A 24 7.95 4.50 11.24
N SER A 25 8.44 4.83 10.06
CA SER A 25 8.37 3.99 8.87
C SER A 25 9.78 3.56 8.46
N GLY A 26 9.90 2.42 7.84
CA GLY A 26 11.17 1.91 7.32
C GLY A 26 10.94 0.87 6.24
N ILE A 27 11.96 0.64 5.45
CA ILE A 27 11.96 -0.38 4.42
C ILE A 27 12.99 -1.45 4.76
N ASN A 28 12.61 -2.72 4.58
CA ASN A 28 13.53 -3.84 4.70
C ASN A 28 13.85 -4.36 3.31
N ILE A 29 15.12 -4.29 2.93
CA ILE A 29 15.62 -4.79 1.66
C ILE A 29 16.51 -5.98 1.93
N CYS A 30 16.25 -7.11 1.30
CA CYS A 30 17.08 -8.30 1.38
C CYS A 30 17.33 -8.88 0.00
N PHE A 31 18.47 -9.48 -0.19
CA PHE A 31 18.81 -10.16 -1.42
C PHE A 31 19.41 -11.54 -1.15
N VAL A 32 19.29 -12.42 -2.12
CA VAL A 32 19.86 -13.76 -2.12
C VAL A 32 20.44 -14.03 -3.51
N SER A 33 21.68 -14.47 -3.57
CA SER A 33 22.27 -15.00 -4.80
C SER A 33 21.58 -16.28 -5.22
N CYS A 34 21.22 -16.39 -6.48
CA CYS A 34 20.56 -17.55 -7.06
C CYS A 34 20.92 -17.69 -8.53
N ASP A 35 20.72 -18.90 -9.07
CA ASP A 35 20.86 -19.20 -10.49
C ASP A 35 19.49 -19.23 -11.18
N LYS A 36 19.49 -19.14 -12.51
CA LYS A 36 18.26 -19.19 -13.29
C LYS A 36 17.43 -20.46 -13.02
N ASN A 37 18.10 -21.59 -12.80
CA ASN A 37 17.45 -22.87 -12.53
C ASN A 37 16.74 -22.89 -11.16
N ASP A 38 17.12 -22.02 -10.22
CA ASP A 38 16.49 -21.94 -8.90
C ASP A 38 15.05 -21.40 -8.98
N PHE A 39 14.68 -20.74 -10.08
CA PHE A 39 13.34 -20.27 -10.34
C PHE A 39 12.41 -21.31 -10.99
N GLN A 40 12.98 -22.36 -11.59
CA GLN A 40 12.25 -23.36 -12.38
C GLN A 40 12.05 -24.69 -11.65
N GLU A 41 13.01 -25.07 -10.80
CA GLU A 41 12.96 -26.34 -10.07
C GLU A 41 12.24 -26.16 -8.72
N SER A 42 11.15 -26.90 -8.52
CA SER A 42 10.28 -26.79 -7.35
C SER A 42 11.04 -26.80 -6.00
N THR A 43 11.93 -27.78 -5.80
CA THR A 43 12.70 -27.87 -4.56
C THR A 43 13.67 -26.72 -4.34
N LYS A 44 14.29 -26.21 -5.40
CA LYS A 44 15.21 -25.09 -5.34
C LYS A 44 14.45 -23.77 -5.13
N TYR A 45 13.33 -23.58 -5.83
CA TYR A 45 12.50 -22.40 -5.69
C TYR A 45 11.92 -22.27 -4.28
N LYS A 46 11.43 -23.37 -3.69
CA LYS A 46 10.96 -23.38 -2.30
C LYS A 46 12.06 -22.97 -1.33
N LYS A 47 13.27 -23.55 -1.46
CA LYS A 47 14.43 -23.18 -0.63
C LYS A 47 14.83 -21.71 -0.81
N LEU A 48 14.78 -21.20 -2.05
CA LEU A 48 15.07 -19.79 -2.33
C LEU A 48 14.08 -18.86 -1.62
N ARG A 49 12.79 -19.15 -1.71
CA ARG A 49 11.74 -18.39 -1.02
C ARG A 49 11.90 -18.43 0.51
N GLU A 50 12.14 -19.59 1.08
CA GLU A 50 12.41 -19.72 2.52
C GLU A 50 13.64 -18.92 2.95
N LYS A 51 14.72 -18.97 2.16
CA LYS A 51 15.95 -18.25 2.44
C LYS A 51 15.73 -16.73 2.44
N ILE A 52 14.98 -16.20 1.46
CA ILE A 52 14.67 -14.76 1.40
C ILE A 52 13.71 -14.34 2.50
N ALA A 53 12.67 -15.13 2.79
CA ALA A 53 11.73 -14.87 3.87
C ALA A 53 12.43 -14.81 5.23
N ASN A 54 13.31 -15.77 5.52
CA ASN A 54 14.11 -15.79 6.75
C ASN A 54 15.07 -14.59 6.85
N LYS A 55 15.63 -14.12 5.72
CA LYS A 55 16.45 -12.90 5.73
C LYS A 55 15.62 -11.66 6.01
N ILE A 56 14.44 -11.54 5.41
CA ILE A 56 13.50 -10.42 5.66
C ILE A 56 13.10 -10.39 7.12
N GLU A 57 12.69 -11.53 7.69
CA GLU A 57 12.32 -11.58 9.11
C GLU A 57 13.46 -11.15 10.04
N LYS A 58 14.68 -11.63 9.77
CA LYS A 58 15.86 -11.21 10.55
C LYS A 58 16.17 -9.72 10.38
N SER A 59 15.94 -9.14 9.19
CA SER A 59 16.22 -7.73 8.92
C SER A 59 15.27 -6.79 9.65
N LYS A 60 14.02 -7.22 9.90
CA LYS A 60 13.04 -6.44 10.67
C LYS A 60 13.54 -6.04 12.06
N PHE A 61 14.36 -6.89 12.69
CA PHE A 61 14.95 -6.62 14.00
C PHE A 61 16.24 -5.76 13.94
N LYS A 62 16.76 -5.49 12.74
CA LYS A 62 17.98 -4.69 12.52
C LYS A 62 17.69 -3.33 11.90
N LYS A 63 16.54 -2.75 12.19
CA LYS A 63 16.10 -1.47 11.61
C LYS A 63 17.07 -0.33 11.93
N PHE A 64 17.69 -0.36 13.12
CA PHE A 64 18.62 0.66 13.59
C PHE A 64 19.97 0.04 13.94
N ASP A 65 21.04 0.70 13.54
CA ASP A 65 22.37 0.41 14.06
C ASP A 65 22.59 1.23 15.34
N LEU A 66 22.35 0.60 16.48
CA LEU A 66 22.44 1.26 17.78
C LEU A 66 23.86 1.72 18.15
N GLN A 67 24.88 1.29 17.40
CA GLN A 67 26.27 1.67 17.66
C GLN A 67 26.70 2.93 16.90
N THR A 68 26.13 3.15 15.73
CA THR A 68 26.58 4.20 14.81
C THR A 68 25.53 5.25 14.52
N GLN A 69 24.29 5.02 14.93
CA GLN A 69 23.18 5.88 14.56
C GLN A 69 22.97 7.00 15.58
N GLU A 70 23.01 8.23 15.09
CA GLU A 70 22.59 9.40 15.85
C GLU A 70 21.09 9.33 16.19
N PRO A 71 20.64 10.02 17.26
CA PRO A 71 19.22 10.11 17.59
C PRO A 71 18.39 10.57 16.39
N ILE A 72 17.30 9.85 16.09
CA ILE A 72 16.45 10.13 14.94
C ILE A 72 15.63 11.40 15.15
N LEU A 73 15.27 11.69 16.38
CA LEU A 73 14.56 12.89 16.79
C LEU A 73 15.54 13.80 17.55
N SER A 74 15.87 14.94 16.96
CA SER A 74 16.41 16.05 17.71
C SER A 74 15.24 16.76 18.40
N TYR A 75 15.33 16.95 19.71
CA TYR A 75 14.40 17.80 20.43
C TYR A 75 14.62 19.25 20.00
N ASP A 76 13.63 19.85 19.37
CA ASP A 76 13.64 21.27 19.04
C ASP A 76 12.73 21.99 20.06
N GLU A 77 13.33 22.73 20.97
CA GLU A 77 12.63 23.50 22.01
C GLU A 77 11.65 24.55 21.43
N ASN A 78 11.82 24.91 20.16
CA ASN A 78 10.95 25.85 19.47
C ASN A 78 9.70 25.19 18.87
N ILE A 79 9.59 23.89 18.93
CA ILE A 79 8.39 23.18 18.47
C ILE A 79 7.33 23.22 19.58
N THR A 80 6.30 24.02 19.37
CA THR A 80 5.10 24.06 20.23
C THR A 80 3.96 23.30 19.57
N ASN A 81 2.93 22.96 20.34
CA ASN A 81 1.71 22.36 19.77
C ASN A 81 1.04 23.21 18.69
N GLN A 82 1.29 24.53 18.66
CA GLN A 82 0.78 25.45 17.65
C GLN A 82 1.58 25.40 16.34
N THR A 83 2.85 25.01 16.42
CA THR A 83 3.73 24.90 15.25
C THR A 83 3.84 23.48 14.70
N LEU A 84 3.16 22.50 15.32
CA LEU A 84 3.10 21.12 14.85
C LEU A 84 2.11 20.93 13.73
N CYS A 85 2.50 20.15 12.76
CA CYS A 85 1.63 19.69 11.66
C CYS A 85 0.36 19.04 12.20
N LYS A 86 -0.80 19.49 11.75
CA LYS A 86 -2.10 18.95 12.18
C LYS A 86 -2.38 17.54 11.65
N VAL A 87 -1.64 17.11 10.61
CA VAL A 87 -1.82 15.80 9.99
C VAL A 87 -0.97 14.74 10.70
N CYS A 88 0.33 14.97 10.86
CA CYS A 88 1.22 13.96 11.47
C CYS A 88 1.57 14.19 12.93
N ASN A 89 1.32 15.38 13.48
CA ASN A 89 1.67 15.79 14.85
C ASN A 89 3.14 15.61 15.24
N MET A 90 4.05 15.65 14.25
CA MET A 90 5.46 15.33 14.46
C MET A 90 6.41 16.38 13.91
N ARG A 91 6.06 17.03 12.81
CA ARG A 91 6.92 17.96 12.10
C ARG A 91 6.41 19.38 12.24
N LYS A 92 7.33 20.32 12.16
CA LYS A 92 6.97 21.73 12.09
C LYS A 92 6.17 21.99 10.82
N VAL A 93 5.14 22.84 10.92
CA VAL A 93 4.33 23.30 9.80
C VAL A 93 5.16 24.12 8.81
N LYS A 94 4.82 24.02 7.53
CA LYS A 94 5.42 24.82 6.46
C LYS A 94 4.99 26.28 6.53
N ASP A 95 3.70 26.52 6.79
CA ASP A 95 3.09 27.84 6.96
C ASP A 95 2.15 27.82 8.16
N GLU A 96 2.51 28.59 9.20
CA GLU A 96 1.73 28.70 10.44
C GLU A 96 0.41 29.46 10.25
N LYS A 97 0.28 30.24 9.16
CA LYS A 97 -0.90 31.04 8.86
C LYS A 97 -1.88 30.34 7.93
N ALA A 98 -1.55 29.14 7.44
CA ALA A 98 -2.45 28.37 6.60
C ALA A 98 -3.73 28.00 7.39
N LYS A 99 -4.86 27.89 6.69
CA LYS A 99 -6.14 27.44 7.27
C LYS A 99 -6.01 26.06 7.92
N GLU A 100 -5.27 25.17 7.29
CA GLU A 100 -4.93 23.82 7.77
C GLU A 100 -3.41 23.64 7.76
N PRO A 101 -2.73 24.04 8.84
CA PRO A 101 -1.28 24.03 8.87
C PRO A 101 -0.73 22.59 8.82
N CYS A 102 0.01 22.27 7.79
CA CYS A 102 0.70 20.99 7.64
C CYS A 102 2.18 21.16 7.32
N CYS A 103 2.96 20.10 7.54
CA CYS A 103 4.36 20.06 7.14
C CYS A 103 4.49 19.77 5.63
N GLU A 104 5.65 20.04 5.07
CA GLU A 104 5.93 19.85 3.65
C GLU A 104 5.61 18.41 3.17
N LEU A 105 6.05 17.39 3.91
CA LEU A 105 5.79 16.00 3.56
C LEU A 105 4.29 15.65 3.55
N CYS A 106 3.53 16.15 4.51
CA CYS A 106 2.08 15.92 4.54
C CYS A 106 1.35 16.67 3.42
N ASP A 107 1.80 17.87 3.10
CA ASP A 107 1.29 18.65 1.97
C ASP A 107 1.53 17.93 0.64
N ASP A 108 2.72 17.38 0.44
CA ASP A 108 3.07 16.58 -0.73
C ASP A 108 2.20 15.32 -0.84
N PHE A 109 1.97 14.61 0.26
CA PHE A 109 1.11 13.43 0.28
C PHE A 109 -0.36 13.76 0.00
N ILE A 110 -0.87 14.84 0.57
CA ILE A 110 -2.24 15.32 0.29
C ILE A 110 -2.37 15.70 -1.19
N SER A 111 -1.39 16.43 -1.71
CA SER A 111 -1.36 16.85 -3.12
C SER A 111 -1.28 15.66 -4.07
N LEU A 112 -0.44 14.66 -3.75
CA LEU A 112 -0.34 13.41 -4.50
C LEU A 112 -1.65 12.62 -4.44
N GLY A 113 -2.24 12.47 -3.25
CA GLY A 113 -3.51 11.79 -3.06
C GLY A 113 -4.63 12.42 -3.90
N LYS A 114 -4.75 13.75 -3.90
CA LYS A 114 -5.71 14.47 -4.73
C LYS A 114 -5.49 14.18 -6.23
N LYS A 115 -4.24 14.18 -6.69
CA LYS A 115 -3.93 13.82 -8.08
C LYS A 115 -4.34 12.39 -8.40
N LEU A 116 -3.96 11.42 -7.59
CA LEU A 116 -4.28 10.00 -7.81
C LEU A 116 -5.79 9.72 -7.87
N THR A 117 -6.60 10.44 -7.09
CA THR A 117 -8.06 10.27 -7.07
C THR A 117 -8.79 11.01 -8.19
N THR A 118 -8.18 12.05 -8.77
CA THR A 118 -8.78 12.85 -9.86
C THR A 118 -8.44 12.34 -11.25
N PHE A 119 -7.38 11.55 -11.39
CA PHE A 119 -7.01 11.00 -12.69
C PHE A 119 -7.94 9.85 -13.11
N LYS A 120 -8.45 9.94 -14.33
CA LYS A 120 -8.89 8.76 -15.07
C LYS A 120 -7.65 7.95 -15.47
N ILE A 121 -7.79 6.63 -15.50
CA ILE A 121 -6.69 5.71 -15.85
C ILE A 121 -5.96 6.15 -17.12
N ASP A 122 -6.70 6.60 -18.13
CA ASP A 122 -6.17 7.04 -19.43
C ASP A 122 -5.36 8.36 -19.37
N GLU A 123 -5.57 9.18 -18.35
CA GLU A 123 -4.88 10.47 -18.16
C GLU A 123 -3.57 10.31 -17.38
N ILE A 124 -3.47 9.32 -16.52
CA ILE A 124 -2.29 9.03 -15.70
C ILE A 124 -1.11 8.59 -16.56
N ILE A 125 -1.37 7.79 -17.59
CA ILE A 125 -0.35 7.28 -18.53
C ILE A 125 0.34 8.41 -19.33
N LYS A 126 -0.31 9.56 -19.49
CA LYS A 126 0.18 10.69 -20.26
C LYS A 126 0.85 11.79 -19.44
N SER A 127 0.85 11.66 -18.13
CA SER A 127 1.34 12.70 -17.23
C SER A 127 2.71 12.33 -16.66
N ASP A 128 3.78 12.88 -17.24
CA ASP A 128 5.15 12.85 -16.69
C ASP A 128 5.28 13.57 -15.33
N SER A 129 4.17 14.04 -14.77
CA SER A 129 4.15 14.96 -13.63
C SER A 129 3.86 14.32 -12.27
N ILE A 130 3.64 13.02 -12.18
CA ILE A 130 3.47 12.32 -10.90
C ILE A 130 4.80 11.67 -10.55
N GLY A 131 5.54 12.31 -9.68
CA GLY A 131 6.80 11.80 -9.16
C GLY A 131 6.91 12.10 -7.67
N ILE A 132 7.53 11.19 -6.93
CA ILE A 132 7.99 11.47 -5.57
C ILE A 132 9.41 11.98 -5.71
N LYS A 133 9.66 13.20 -5.26
CA LYS A 133 10.99 13.79 -5.26
C LYS A 133 11.76 13.29 -4.04
N PHE A 134 12.88 12.62 -4.30
CA PHE A 134 13.87 12.22 -3.29
C PHE A 134 15.12 13.06 -3.51
N ASP A 135 15.30 14.13 -2.78
CA ASP A 135 16.40 15.08 -2.98
C ASP A 135 16.52 15.49 -4.47
N ASP A 136 17.57 15.04 -5.15
CA ASP A 136 17.79 15.30 -6.59
C ASP A 136 17.22 14.21 -7.52
N PHE A 137 16.60 13.17 -6.96
CA PHE A 137 16.04 12.06 -7.73
C PHE A 137 14.52 12.15 -7.79
N ILE A 138 13.97 12.17 -8.99
CA ILE A 138 12.53 12.08 -9.23
C ILE A 138 12.21 10.64 -9.59
N CYS A 139 11.58 9.91 -8.68
CA CYS A 139 10.98 8.63 -8.99
C CYS A 139 9.64 8.87 -9.68
N ASN A 140 9.61 8.73 -11.00
CA ASN A 140 8.35 8.69 -11.73
C ASN A 140 7.61 7.42 -11.32
N LEU A 141 6.45 7.57 -10.70
CA LEU A 141 5.52 6.47 -10.53
C LEU A 141 5.03 6.08 -11.93
N VAL A 142 5.62 5.05 -12.50
CA VAL A 142 5.03 4.36 -13.64
C VAL A 142 3.79 3.64 -13.09
N ILE A 143 2.68 4.35 -13.17
CA ILE A 143 1.39 3.80 -12.84
C ILE A 143 1.01 2.98 -14.06
N ASP A 144 1.25 1.68 -13.97
CA ASP A 144 0.70 0.70 -14.92
C ASP A 144 -0.82 1.00 -15.06
N GLU A 145 -1.41 0.77 -16.23
CA GLU A 145 -2.82 0.99 -16.65
C GLU A 145 -3.91 0.57 -15.63
N LYS A 146 -3.54 0.31 -14.40
CA LYS A 146 -4.26 -0.45 -13.41
C LYS A 146 -4.30 0.21 -12.04
N ILE A 147 -4.39 1.55 -11.93
CA ILE A 147 -4.83 2.13 -10.67
C ILE A 147 -6.26 1.69 -10.43
N LYS A 148 -6.35 0.83 -9.46
CA LYS A 148 -7.45 -0.03 -9.17
C LYS A 148 -8.09 0.39 -7.86
N SER A 149 -8.58 1.61 -7.83
CA SER A 149 -9.32 2.12 -6.71
C SER A 149 -10.63 2.74 -7.18
N TYR A 150 -11.67 2.55 -6.42
CA TYR A 150 -12.92 3.26 -6.61
C TYR A 150 -13.06 4.35 -5.55
N VAL A 151 -13.43 5.53 -5.99
CA VAL A 151 -13.69 6.68 -5.15
C VAL A 151 -15.06 7.25 -5.51
N ALA A 152 -15.97 7.25 -4.55
CA ALA A 152 -17.31 7.80 -4.77
C ALA A 152 -17.26 9.30 -5.03
N LYS A 153 -18.08 9.75 -5.98
CA LYS A 153 -18.17 11.15 -6.41
C LYS A 153 -19.61 11.60 -6.37
N ASN A 154 -19.79 12.89 -6.08
CA ASN A 154 -21.10 13.56 -6.17
C ASN A 154 -21.48 13.79 -7.64
N GLN A 155 -22.69 14.36 -7.85
CA GLN A 155 -23.20 14.64 -9.19
C GLN A 155 -22.35 15.67 -9.98
N LYS A 156 -21.53 16.46 -9.29
CA LYS A 156 -20.60 17.42 -9.91
C LYS A 156 -19.24 16.78 -10.27
N GLY A 157 -19.03 15.50 -9.92
CA GLY A 157 -17.77 14.80 -10.13
C GLY A 157 -16.72 15.04 -9.03
N GLU A 158 -17.09 15.72 -7.94
CA GLU A 158 -16.23 15.94 -6.78
C GLU A 158 -16.24 14.69 -5.88
N ILE A 159 -15.10 14.40 -5.25
CA ILE A 159 -14.97 13.27 -4.33
C ILE A 159 -15.83 13.51 -3.11
N LEU A 160 -16.58 12.48 -2.66
CA LEU A 160 -17.36 12.52 -1.44
C LEU A 160 -16.44 12.65 -0.23
N GLU A 161 -16.81 13.53 0.70
CA GLU A 161 -16.18 13.67 2.00
C GLU A 161 -16.74 12.65 3.01
N PHE A 162 -16.15 12.53 4.17
CA PHE A 162 -16.59 11.53 5.16
C PHE A 162 -18.01 11.82 5.68
N GLU A 163 -18.35 13.08 5.80
CA GLU A 163 -19.68 13.55 6.16
C GLU A 163 -20.73 13.08 5.15
N ASP A 164 -20.44 13.18 3.85
CA ASP A 164 -21.34 12.70 2.78
C ASP A 164 -21.65 11.20 2.92
N PHE A 165 -20.68 10.38 3.30
CA PHE A 165 -20.90 8.94 3.52
C PHE A 165 -21.82 8.68 4.70
N SER A 166 -21.70 9.46 5.79
CA SER A 166 -22.58 9.29 6.94
C SER A 166 -23.99 9.75 6.65
N GLU A 167 -24.15 10.91 6.00
CA GLU A 167 -25.45 11.47 5.62
C GLU A 167 -26.20 10.57 4.61
N ASN A 168 -25.48 9.94 3.69
CA ASN A 168 -26.04 8.99 2.71
C ASN A 168 -26.32 7.59 3.28
N SER A 169 -26.10 7.37 4.56
CA SER A 169 -26.34 6.07 5.19
C SER A 169 -27.81 5.88 5.59
N GLN A 170 -28.29 4.64 5.69
CA GLN A 170 -29.65 4.32 6.09
C GLN A 170 -29.76 4.17 7.61
N GLY A 171 -30.68 4.90 8.20
CA GLY A 171 -30.95 4.82 9.64
C GLY A 171 -29.99 5.69 10.46
N ALA A 172 -28.95 5.11 11.02
CA ALA A 172 -27.96 5.88 11.76
C ALA A 172 -26.96 6.57 10.79
N GLU A 173 -26.70 7.85 11.02
CA GLU A 173 -25.66 8.58 10.30
C GLU A 173 -24.27 8.09 10.76
N ALA A 174 -23.71 7.14 10.04
CA ALA A 174 -22.45 6.49 10.40
C ALA A 174 -21.64 6.05 9.17
N ILE A 175 -20.33 6.05 9.35
CA ILE A 175 -19.37 5.51 8.38
C ILE A 175 -19.07 4.07 8.75
N GLY A 176 -19.10 3.17 7.76
CA GLY A 176 -18.60 1.82 7.86
C GLY A 176 -17.14 1.74 7.42
N ILE A 177 -16.36 0.94 8.11
CA ILE A 177 -14.98 0.60 7.76
C ILE A 177 -14.91 -0.91 7.57
N LEU A 178 -14.37 -1.35 6.43
CA LEU A 178 -14.10 -2.76 6.13
C LEU A 178 -12.60 -2.94 5.93
N LYS A 179 -12.02 -3.79 6.76
CA LYS A 179 -10.69 -4.33 6.55
C LYS A 179 -10.83 -5.84 6.31
N ALA A 180 -10.24 -6.34 5.25
CA ALA A 180 -10.22 -7.76 4.91
C ALA A 180 -8.79 -8.19 4.58
N ASP A 181 -8.49 -9.43 4.93
CA ASP A 181 -7.24 -10.13 4.66
C ASP A 181 -7.57 -11.59 4.30
N VAL A 182 -6.73 -12.23 3.51
CA VAL A 182 -6.96 -13.63 3.10
C VAL A 182 -6.44 -14.58 4.17
N ASP A 183 -7.37 -15.21 4.88
CA ASP A 183 -7.06 -16.19 5.92
C ASP A 183 -6.26 -17.37 5.38
N GLY A 184 -5.24 -17.79 6.15
CA GLY A 184 -4.50 -18.99 5.89
C GLY A 184 -3.53 -18.95 4.72
N MET A 185 -3.33 -17.79 4.07
CA MET A 185 -2.42 -17.63 2.92
C MET A 185 -1.02 -18.20 3.21
N GLY A 186 -0.45 -17.89 4.37
CA GLY A 186 0.87 -18.39 4.75
C GLY A 186 0.93 -19.91 4.87
N LEU A 187 -0.14 -20.55 5.37
CA LEU A 187 -0.25 -22.01 5.46
C LEU A 187 -0.46 -22.63 4.07
N PHE A 188 -1.31 -22.02 3.26
CA PHE A 188 -1.54 -22.44 1.88
C PHE A 188 -0.24 -22.46 1.08
N LEU A 189 0.56 -21.39 1.14
CA LEU A 189 1.83 -21.28 0.42
C LEU A 189 2.93 -22.23 0.95
N LYS A 190 2.78 -22.77 2.16
CA LYS A 190 3.72 -23.74 2.76
C LYS A 190 3.34 -25.20 2.52
N LYS A 191 2.14 -25.48 1.97
CA LYS A 191 1.74 -26.85 1.69
C LYS A 191 2.74 -27.57 0.79
N GLU A 192 3.02 -28.83 1.11
CA GLU A 192 3.76 -29.73 0.23
C GLU A 192 2.93 -30.00 -1.03
N ASN A 193 3.60 -30.17 -2.15
CA ASN A 193 2.98 -30.39 -3.47
C ASN A 193 1.98 -29.31 -3.91
N ASN A 194 2.23 -28.08 -3.52
CA ASN A 194 1.45 -26.93 -3.94
C ASN A 194 1.98 -26.42 -5.29
N SER A 195 1.22 -26.62 -6.36
CA SER A 195 1.58 -26.21 -7.73
C SER A 195 1.84 -24.70 -7.85
N VAL A 196 1.20 -23.88 -7.04
CA VAL A 196 1.41 -22.42 -6.99
C VAL A 196 2.84 -22.07 -6.60
N THR A 197 3.47 -22.88 -5.76
CA THR A 197 4.82 -22.63 -5.23
C THR A 197 5.92 -23.46 -5.90
N ASP A 198 5.59 -24.17 -6.98
CA ASP A 198 6.53 -25.03 -7.66
C ASP A 198 7.57 -24.29 -8.51
N CYS A 199 7.21 -23.15 -9.07
CA CYS A 199 8.14 -22.29 -9.80
C CYS A 199 7.74 -20.83 -9.69
N PHE A 200 8.63 -19.95 -10.15
CA PHE A 200 8.38 -18.50 -10.11
C PHE A 200 7.16 -18.09 -10.94
N GLU A 201 7.02 -18.65 -12.14
CA GLU A 201 5.93 -18.31 -13.05
C GLU A 201 4.54 -18.62 -12.44
N ASN A 202 4.40 -19.77 -11.78
CA ASN A 202 3.16 -20.15 -11.11
C ASN A 202 2.84 -19.22 -9.94
N PHE A 203 3.87 -18.88 -9.15
CA PHE A 203 3.71 -17.96 -8.04
C PHE A 203 3.36 -16.54 -8.50
N ASP A 204 4.01 -16.04 -9.54
CA ASP A 204 3.73 -14.73 -10.13
C ASP A 204 2.30 -14.67 -10.71
N LEU A 205 1.89 -15.71 -11.43
CA LEU A 205 0.52 -15.82 -11.95
C LEU A 205 -0.52 -15.83 -10.83
N PHE A 206 -0.28 -16.61 -9.77
CA PHE A 206 -1.15 -16.63 -8.60
C PHE A 206 -1.24 -15.26 -7.93
N SER A 207 -0.09 -14.63 -7.67
CA SER A 207 -0.02 -13.31 -7.04
C SER A 207 -0.75 -12.25 -7.85
N LYS A 208 -0.55 -12.21 -9.17
CA LYS A 208 -1.25 -11.30 -10.09
C LYS A 208 -2.75 -11.59 -10.15
N THR A 209 -3.14 -12.85 -10.10
CA THR A 209 -4.56 -13.24 -10.15
C THR A 209 -5.27 -12.80 -8.87
N LEU A 210 -4.65 -12.96 -7.72
CA LEU A 210 -5.17 -12.51 -6.44
C LEU A 210 -5.23 -10.98 -6.36
N ASP A 211 -4.15 -10.31 -6.75
CA ASP A 211 -4.11 -8.85 -6.84
C ASP A 211 -5.20 -8.31 -7.76
N ASN A 212 -5.43 -8.92 -8.91
CA ASN A 212 -6.49 -8.53 -9.83
C ASN A 212 -7.90 -8.72 -9.25
N PHE A 213 -8.10 -9.71 -8.39
CA PHE A 213 -9.37 -9.87 -7.71
C PHE A 213 -9.66 -8.65 -6.81
N PHE A 214 -8.74 -8.31 -5.90
CA PHE A 214 -8.94 -7.21 -4.96
C PHE A 214 -8.83 -5.83 -5.60
N SER A 215 -7.91 -5.64 -6.52
CA SER A 215 -7.59 -4.33 -7.06
C SER A 215 -8.30 -3.99 -8.38
N LEU A 216 -8.91 -4.94 -9.09
CA LEU A 216 -9.69 -4.70 -10.31
C LEU A 216 -11.16 -5.09 -10.17
N HIS A 217 -11.40 -6.37 -9.79
CA HIS A 217 -12.75 -6.91 -9.75
C HIS A 217 -13.60 -6.20 -8.71
N ILE A 218 -13.12 -6.08 -7.48
CA ILE A 218 -13.85 -5.42 -6.39
C ILE A 218 -14.11 -3.93 -6.68
N PRO A 219 -13.12 -3.09 -7.06
CA PRO A 219 -13.39 -1.69 -7.38
C PRO A 219 -14.38 -1.48 -8.54
N ARG A 220 -14.34 -2.33 -9.56
CA ARG A 220 -15.34 -2.29 -10.64
C ARG A 220 -16.76 -2.59 -10.15
N LYS A 221 -16.89 -3.50 -9.19
CA LYS A 221 -18.17 -3.80 -8.56
C LYS A 221 -18.63 -2.66 -7.65
N MET A 222 -17.71 -2.03 -6.94
CA MET A 222 -18.01 -0.84 -6.12
C MET A 222 -18.56 0.28 -7.01
N GLU A 223 -17.92 0.58 -8.12
CA GLU A 223 -18.36 1.61 -9.06
C GLU A 223 -19.78 1.35 -9.59
N LYS A 224 -20.11 0.09 -9.86
CA LYS A 224 -21.40 -0.27 -10.44
C LYS A 224 -22.51 -0.38 -9.38
N ASP A 225 -22.25 -1.12 -8.31
CA ASP A 225 -23.27 -1.66 -7.43
C ASP A 225 -23.21 -1.06 -6.00
N PHE A 226 -22.05 -0.48 -5.58
CA PHE A 226 -21.80 0.02 -4.23
C PHE A 226 -21.23 1.44 -4.22
N LYS A 227 -21.98 2.38 -4.82
CA LYS A 227 -21.48 3.72 -5.16
C LYS A 227 -21.05 4.60 -3.96
N ASN A 228 -21.64 4.37 -2.77
CA ASN A 228 -21.30 5.16 -1.56
C ASN A 228 -20.14 4.54 -0.78
N THR A 229 -19.06 4.20 -1.50
CA THR A 229 -17.88 3.56 -0.93
C THR A 229 -16.60 4.19 -1.47
N TYR A 230 -15.52 4.00 -0.75
CA TYR A 230 -14.20 4.53 -1.05
C TYR A 230 -13.14 3.46 -0.81
N THR A 231 -12.23 3.27 -1.76
CA THR A 231 -11.06 2.40 -1.59
C THR A 231 -9.94 3.19 -0.94
N VAL A 232 -9.61 2.86 0.30
CA VAL A 232 -8.40 3.39 0.95
C VAL A 232 -7.17 2.64 0.45
N PHE A 233 -7.28 1.31 0.40
CA PHE A 233 -6.24 0.42 -0.09
C PHE A 233 -6.86 -0.86 -0.65
N ALA A 234 -6.34 -1.34 -1.77
CA ALA A 234 -6.68 -2.63 -2.34
C ALA A 234 -5.48 -3.17 -3.13
N GLY A 235 -4.99 -4.33 -2.76
CA GLY A 235 -3.87 -4.96 -3.47
C GLY A 235 -3.26 -6.14 -2.72
N GLY A 236 -2.68 -7.06 -3.46
CA GLY A 236 -2.21 -8.30 -2.89
C GLY A 236 -3.35 -9.11 -2.28
N ASP A 237 -3.27 -9.39 -0.99
CA ASP A 237 -4.24 -10.11 -0.17
C ASP A 237 -4.99 -9.18 0.83
N ASP A 238 -4.66 -7.91 0.84
CA ASP A 238 -5.21 -6.90 1.76
C ASP A 238 -6.22 -5.97 1.07
N LEU A 239 -7.29 -5.64 1.80
CA LEU A 239 -8.31 -4.70 1.37
C LEU A 239 -8.74 -3.80 2.54
N PHE A 240 -8.77 -2.49 2.28
CA PHE A 240 -9.28 -1.51 3.21
C PHE A 240 -10.23 -0.54 2.51
N LEU A 241 -11.50 -0.59 2.88
CA LEU A 241 -12.57 0.21 2.30
C LEU A 241 -13.31 0.98 3.38
N LEU A 242 -13.92 2.09 2.99
CA LEU A 242 -14.86 2.85 3.82
C LEU A 242 -16.06 3.32 2.99
N GLY A 243 -17.12 3.73 3.66
CA GLY A 243 -18.33 4.25 3.02
C GLY A 243 -19.51 4.32 3.97
N SER A 244 -20.71 4.50 3.45
CA SER A 244 -21.94 4.40 4.25
C SER A 244 -22.04 3.03 4.90
N TRP A 245 -22.28 2.97 6.22
CA TRP A 245 -22.16 1.71 6.99
C TRP A 245 -23.01 0.57 6.44
N ASN A 246 -24.23 0.84 6.01
CA ASN A 246 -25.13 -0.17 5.45
C ASN A 246 -24.58 -0.72 4.11
N VAL A 247 -24.03 0.14 3.25
CA VAL A 247 -23.42 -0.26 1.96
C VAL A 247 -22.14 -1.07 2.21
N ILE A 248 -21.33 -0.69 3.20
CA ILE A 248 -20.12 -1.45 3.58
C ILE A 248 -20.47 -2.86 4.08
N LEU A 249 -21.55 -3.04 4.85
CA LEU A 249 -21.98 -4.36 5.29
C LEU A 249 -22.44 -5.25 4.13
N GLU A 250 -23.14 -4.69 3.17
CA GLU A 250 -23.54 -5.40 1.96
C GLU A 250 -22.33 -5.76 1.09
N LEU A 251 -21.43 -4.82 0.91
CA LEU A 251 -20.18 -5.02 0.19
C LEU A 251 -19.30 -6.10 0.85
N ALA A 252 -19.22 -6.14 2.17
CA ALA A 252 -18.48 -7.18 2.90
C ALA A 252 -19.02 -8.59 2.60
N ARG A 253 -20.34 -8.77 2.65
CA ARG A 253 -21.01 -10.05 2.29
C ARG A 253 -20.79 -10.40 0.84
N PHE A 254 -20.84 -9.42 -0.05
CA PHE A 254 -20.57 -9.60 -1.46
C PHE A 254 -19.13 -10.09 -1.68
N ILE A 255 -18.14 -9.41 -1.09
CA ILE A 255 -16.72 -9.77 -1.23
C ILE A 255 -16.47 -11.18 -0.72
N GLU A 256 -17.01 -11.56 0.44
CA GLU A 256 -16.88 -12.91 0.99
C GLU A 256 -17.43 -13.97 0.01
N SER A 257 -18.62 -13.73 -0.53
CA SER A 257 -19.24 -14.68 -1.45
C SER A 257 -18.50 -14.79 -2.78
N GLU A 258 -18.07 -13.65 -3.35
CA GLU A 258 -17.30 -13.61 -4.59
C GLU A 258 -15.92 -14.23 -4.42
N PHE A 259 -15.25 -13.99 -3.29
CA PHE A 259 -13.95 -14.59 -3.02
C PHE A 259 -14.05 -16.13 -2.91
N LYS A 260 -15.08 -16.64 -2.23
CA LYS A 260 -15.34 -18.09 -2.19
C LYS A 260 -15.57 -18.68 -3.59
N ARG A 261 -16.26 -17.96 -4.47
CA ARG A 261 -16.46 -18.38 -5.86
C ARG A 261 -15.14 -18.31 -6.66
N PHE A 262 -14.37 -17.25 -6.46
CA PHE A 262 -13.07 -17.05 -7.09
C PHE A 262 -12.11 -18.18 -6.74
N VAL A 263 -11.93 -18.49 -5.46
CA VAL A 263 -11.07 -19.59 -4.97
C VAL A 263 -11.51 -20.92 -5.58
N LYS A 264 -12.82 -21.25 -5.55
CA LYS A 264 -13.35 -22.47 -6.19
C LYS A 264 -13.06 -22.55 -7.68
N SER A 265 -13.16 -21.41 -8.39
CA SER A 265 -12.96 -21.37 -9.85
C SER A 265 -11.51 -21.54 -10.27
N LYS A 266 -10.57 -21.42 -9.33
CA LYS A 266 -9.13 -21.53 -9.55
C LYS A 266 -8.51 -22.79 -8.97
N ASP A 267 -9.34 -23.68 -8.37
CA ASP A 267 -8.89 -24.88 -7.65
C ASP A 267 -7.81 -24.59 -6.60
N ILE A 268 -7.94 -23.45 -5.88
CA ILE A 268 -7.03 -22.95 -4.86
C ILE A 268 -7.49 -23.42 -3.48
#